data_3609321c630d580887506fbf17c84905
#
_entry.id   3609321c630d580887506fbf17c84905
#
_cell.length_a   1.000
_cell.length_b   1.000
_cell.length_c   1.000
_cell.angle_alpha   90.00
_cell.angle_beta   90.00
_cell.angle_gamma   90.00
#
_symmetry.space_group_name_H-M   'P 1'
#
loop_
_entity.id
_entity.type
_entity.pdbx_description
1 polymer ?
#
loop_
_entity_poly.entity_id
_entity_poly.type
_entity_poly.pdbx_seq_one_letter_code
_entity_poly.pdbx_strand_id
1 'polypeptide(L)'
;MNLNEALFSLIHTVRNTMIQQLKSLDMNLSPMHLKTLKAVSKIEQCTGQKLADFMGRDKAQINRLIKELVNQELLVKTNNEKDKRSQLLVLAASGEVLIEQFNQVEKDVFDAMATELESEQIEEFIKITQKFKTNLDTTFKHKD
;
A
#
# COMPACT_ATOMS: atom_id res chain seq x y z
N MET A 1 29.59 -1.36 -4.79
CA MET A 1 28.18 -1.73 -4.42
C MET A 1 27.61 -2.61 -5.53
N ASN A 2 27.11 -3.78 -5.17
CA ASN A 2 26.49 -4.68 -6.14
C ASN A 2 24.96 -4.45 -6.19
N LEU A 3 24.28 -5.20 -7.05
CA LEU A 3 22.84 -5.01 -7.30
C LEU A 3 22.00 -5.18 -6.03
N ASN A 4 22.24 -6.26 -5.27
CA ASN A 4 21.45 -6.52 -4.06
C ASN A 4 21.71 -5.48 -2.97
N GLU A 5 22.95 -5.05 -2.78
CA GLU A 5 23.28 -3.99 -1.83
C GLU A 5 22.61 -2.67 -2.20
N ALA A 6 22.64 -2.31 -3.49
CA ALA A 6 22.01 -1.09 -3.98
C ALA A 6 20.49 -1.12 -3.75
N LEU A 7 19.87 -2.24 -4.10
CA LEU A 7 18.42 -2.38 -3.97
C LEU A 7 17.99 -2.35 -2.49
N PHE A 8 18.62 -3.14 -1.63
CA PHE A 8 18.25 -3.20 -0.22
C PHE A 8 18.54 -1.88 0.51
N SER A 9 19.63 -1.19 0.16
CA SER A 9 19.94 0.12 0.70
C SER A 9 18.87 1.14 0.31
N LEU A 10 18.45 1.15 -0.95
CA LEU A 10 17.39 2.04 -1.41
C LEU A 10 16.06 1.77 -0.70
N ILE A 11 15.65 0.50 -0.64
CA ILE A 11 14.41 0.09 0.04
C ILE A 11 14.43 0.55 1.50
N HIS A 12 15.55 0.35 2.19
CA HIS A 12 15.72 0.76 3.59
C HIS A 12 15.57 2.28 3.75
N THR A 13 16.22 3.06 2.89
CA THR A 13 16.16 4.52 2.93
C THR A 13 14.76 5.03 2.63
N VAL A 14 14.10 4.50 1.59
CA VAL A 14 12.72 4.88 1.26
C VAL A 14 11.79 4.59 2.41
N ARG A 15 11.88 3.39 2.99
CA ARG A 15 11.05 2.98 4.13
C ARG A 15 11.24 3.90 5.33
N ASN A 16 12.48 4.17 5.72
CA ASN A 16 12.76 5.04 6.87
C ASN A 16 12.29 6.46 6.64
N THR A 17 12.48 6.99 5.43
CA THR A 17 12.01 8.33 5.07
C THR A 17 10.49 8.41 5.17
N MET A 18 9.79 7.42 4.61
CA MET A 18 8.32 7.37 4.71
C MET A 18 7.85 7.35 6.15
N ILE A 19 8.45 6.51 6.99
CA ILE A 19 8.09 6.41 8.41
C ILE A 19 8.27 7.75 9.11
N GLN A 20 9.40 8.43 8.88
CA GLN A 20 9.67 9.73 9.48
C GLN A 20 8.69 10.80 9.03
N GLN A 21 8.41 10.86 7.74
CA GLN A 21 7.48 11.86 7.19
C GLN A 21 6.04 11.60 7.66
N LEU A 22 5.65 10.35 7.82
CA LEU A 22 4.32 9.97 8.30
C LEU A 22 4.11 10.26 9.77
N LYS A 23 5.18 10.39 10.57
CA LYS A 23 5.07 10.77 12.00
C LYS A 23 4.40 12.13 12.20
N SER A 24 4.50 13.02 11.22
CA SER A 24 3.87 14.34 11.28
C SER A 24 2.33 14.28 11.21
N LEU A 25 1.76 13.16 10.82
CA LEU A 25 0.31 13.00 10.64
C LEU A 25 -0.42 12.61 11.94
N ASP A 26 0.27 12.56 13.08
CA ASP A 26 -0.29 12.28 14.40
C ASP A 26 -1.30 11.13 14.40
N MET A 27 -0.82 9.96 13.97
CA MET A 27 -1.66 8.79 13.80
C MET A 27 -1.24 7.65 14.72
N ASN A 28 -2.24 7.02 15.35
CA ASN A 28 -2.07 5.77 16.09
C ASN A 28 -2.16 4.56 15.13
N LEU A 29 -1.49 4.66 13.96
CA LEU A 29 -1.57 3.65 12.92
C LEU A 29 -0.20 3.12 12.56
N SER A 30 -0.13 1.82 12.34
CA SER A 30 1.06 1.18 11.79
C SER A 30 1.13 1.36 10.27
N PRO A 31 2.30 1.16 9.65
CA PRO A 31 2.39 1.13 8.19
C PRO A 31 1.44 0.13 7.53
N MET A 32 1.14 -0.98 8.20
CA MET A 32 0.20 -1.99 7.69
C MET A 32 -1.23 -1.46 7.64
N HIS A 33 -1.64 -0.67 8.65
CA HIS A 33 -2.95 -0.01 8.64
C HIS A 33 -3.08 0.94 7.45
N LEU A 34 -2.05 1.73 7.17
CA LEU A 34 -2.04 2.66 6.04
C LEU A 34 -2.09 1.94 4.69
N LYS A 35 -1.34 0.85 4.57
CA LYS A 35 -1.39 0.01 3.36
C LYS A 35 -2.78 -0.57 3.15
N THR A 36 -3.43 -1.00 4.21
CA THR A 36 -4.78 -1.54 4.16
C THR A 36 -5.79 -0.49 3.71
N LEU A 37 -5.74 0.71 4.29
CA LEU A 37 -6.60 1.82 3.87
C LEU A 37 -6.39 2.17 2.40
N LYS A 38 -5.14 2.25 1.97
CA LYS A 38 -4.82 2.55 0.57
C LYS A 38 -5.34 1.47 -0.37
N ALA A 39 -5.23 0.20 0.02
CA ALA A 39 -5.76 -0.92 -0.77
C ALA A 39 -7.29 -0.82 -0.90
N VAL A 40 -8.00 -0.52 0.19
CA VAL A 40 -9.46 -0.33 0.15
C VAL A 40 -9.84 0.78 -0.83
N SER A 41 -9.07 1.88 -0.86
CA SER A 41 -9.34 2.99 -1.77
C SER A 41 -9.18 2.63 -3.25
N LYS A 42 -8.40 1.60 -3.56
CA LYS A 42 -8.09 1.18 -4.95
C LYS A 42 -8.97 0.05 -5.47
N ILE A 43 -9.54 -0.76 -4.59
CA ILE A 43 -10.33 -1.94 -4.98
C ILE A 43 -11.79 -1.55 -5.15
N GLU A 44 -12.32 -1.74 -6.34
CA GLU A 44 -13.75 -1.53 -6.58
C GLU A 44 -14.57 -2.56 -5.82
N GLN A 45 -15.64 -2.11 -5.16
CA GLN A 45 -16.53 -2.97 -4.37
C GLN A 45 -15.72 -3.89 -3.44
N CYS A 46 -14.86 -3.28 -2.63
CA CYS A 46 -13.91 -3.99 -1.79
C CYS A 46 -14.62 -4.83 -0.72
N THR A 47 -14.28 -6.12 -0.67
CA THR A 47 -14.69 -7.04 0.40
C THR A 47 -13.46 -7.47 1.17
N GLY A 48 -13.64 -8.06 2.35
CA GLY A 48 -12.52 -8.63 3.11
C GLY A 48 -11.72 -9.65 2.30
N GLN A 49 -12.42 -10.48 1.50
CA GLN A 49 -11.75 -11.47 0.66
C GLN A 49 -10.91 -10.83 -0.45
N LYS A 50 -11.47 -9.85 -1.15
CA LYS A 50 -10.71 -9.11 -2.19
C LYS A 50 -9.49 -8.43 -1.60
N LEU A 51 -9.63 -7.85 -0.40
CA LEU A 51 -8.55 -7.18 0.29
C LEU A 51 -7.44 -8.17 0.67
N ALA A 52 -7.81 -9.33 1.22
CA ALA A 52 -6.84 -10.38 1.57
C ALA A 52 -6.07 -10.86 0.34
N ASP A 53 -6.78 -11.09 -0.77
CA ASP A 53 -6.18 -11.53 -2.03
C ASP A 53 -5.23 -10.46 -2.60
N PHE A 54 -5.66 -9.21 -2.59
CA PHE A 54 -4.87 -8.07 -3.09
C PHE A 54 -3.57 -7.89 -2.29
N MET A 55 -3.66 -8.03 -0.96
CA MET A 55 -2.51 -7.82 -0.07
C MET A 55 -1.65 -9.07 0.12
N GLY A 56 -2.09 -10.22 -0.39
CA GLY A 56 -1.38 -11.48 -0.22
C GLY A 56 -1.27 -11.90 1.24
N ARG A 57 -2.30 -11.63 2.04
CA ARG A 57 -2.34 -11.92 3.48
C ARG A 57 -3.49 -12.86 3.81
N ASP A 58 -3.37 -13.59 4.92
CA ASP A 58 -4.44 -14.46 5.34
C ASP A 58 -5.65 -13.66 5.85
N LYS A 59 -6.82 -14.27 5.74
CA LYS A 59 -8.09 -13.60 6.03
C LYS A 59 -8.21 -13.18 7.50
N ALA A 60 -7.64 -13.95 8.41
CA ALA A 60 -7.70 -13.63 9.85
C ALA A 60 -6.92 -12.35 10.16
N GLN A 61 -5.73 -12.18 9.58
CA GLN A 61 -4.95 -10.94 9.73
C GLN A 61 -5.70 -9.74 9.15
N ILE A 62 -6.29 -9.91 7.97
CA ILE A 62 -7.04 -8.85 7.30
C ILE A 62 -8.28 -8.47 8.12
N ASN A 63 -9.01 -9.44 8.64
CA ASN A 63 -10.18 -9.18 9.48
C ASN A 63 -9.81 -8.38 10.72
N ARG A 64 -8.67 -8.68 11.34
CA ARG A 64 -8.19 -7.93 12.50
C ARG A 64 -7.86 -6.48 12.13
N LEU A 65 -7.15 -6.26 11.00
CA LEU A 65 -6.85 -4.92 10.51
C LEU A 65 -8.11 -4.13 10.19
N ILE A 66 -9.08 -4.76 9.54
CA ILE A 66 -10.38 -4.15 9.23
C ILE A 66 -11.09 -3.72 10.51
N LYS A 67 -11.15 -4.61 11.50
CA LYS A 67 -11.79 -4.32 12.79
C LYS A 67 -11.15 -3.13 13.48
N GLU A 68 -9.82 -3.08 13.52
CA GLU A 68 -9.08 -1.96 14.11
C GLU A 68 -9.38 -0.65 13.38
N LEU A 69 -9.42 -0.67 12.05
CA LEU A 69 -9.72 0.52 11.24
C LEU A 69 -11.16 0.98 11.38
N VAL A 70 -12.11 0.05 11.48
CA VAL A 70 -13.52 0.38 11.76
C VAL A 70 -13.66 0.99 13.14
N ASN A 71 -12.97 0.44 14.14
CA ASN A 71 -13.00 0.98 15.52
C ASN A 71 -12.44 2.40 15.59
N GLN A 72 -11.49 2.74 14.73
CA GLN A 72 -10.93 4.09 14.62
C GLN A 72 -11.74 5.01 13.70
N GLU A 73 -12.89 4.53 13.22
CA GLU A 73 -13.80 5.30 12.35
C GLU A 73 -13.19 5.72 11.02
N LEU A 74 -12.21 4.93 10.53
CA LEU A 74 -11.55 5.16 9.24
C LEU A 74 -12.16 4.35 8.10
N LEU A 75 -12.78 3.22 8.44
CA LEU A 75 -13.52 2.36 7.51
C LEU A 75 -14.94 2.16 7.99
N VAL A 76 -15.84 1.97 7.04
CA VAL A 76 -17.25 1.63 7.29
C VAL A 76 -17.57 0.34 6.52
N LYS A 77 -18.32 -0.54 7.17
CA LYS A 77 -18.88 -1.73 6.52
C LYS A 77 -20.29 -1.41 6.04
N THR A 78 -20.57 -1.71 4.76
CA THR A 78 -21.90 -1.52 4.19
C THR A 78 -22.40 -2.84 3.61
N ASN A 79 -23.69 -2.93 3.37
CA ASN A 79 -24.31 -4.13 2.81
C ASN A 79 -23.89 -4.28 1.35
N ASN A 80 -23.60 -5.54 0.97
CA ASN A 80 -23.33 -5.89 -0.42
C ASN A 80 -24.63 -6.42 -1.04
N GLU A 81 -25.25 -5.62 -1.91
CA GLU A 81 -26.51 -6.00 -2.58
C GLU A 81 -26.35 -7.23 -3.47
N LYS A 82 -25.14 -7.46 -3.99
CA LYS A 82 -24.87 -8.59 -4.90
C LYS A 82 -24.60 -9.89 -4.14
N ASP A 83 -24.11 -9.82 -2.90
CA ASP A 83 -23.84 -10.98 -2.07
C ASP A 83 -24.07 -10.62 -0.61
N LYS A 84 -25.20 -11.07 -0.07
CA LYS A 84 -25.61 -10.76 1.30
C LYS A 84 -24.71 -11.38 2.38
N ARG A 85 -23.84 -12.34 1.99
CA ARG A 85 -22.92 -13.01 2.93
C ARG A 85 -21.63 -12.22 3.14
N SER A 86 -21.35 -11.23 2.30
CA SER A 86 -20.18 -10.38 2.43
C SER A 86 -20.59 -8.92 2.59
N GLN A 87 -19.73 -8.13 3.25
CA GLN A 87 -19.94 -6.70 3.41
C GLN A 87 -18.92 -5.95 2.57
N LEU A 88 -19.33 -4.81 2.05
CA LEU A 88 -18.43 -3.90 1.36
C LEU A 88 -17.70 -3.04 2.39
N LEU A 89 -16.42 -2.81 2.12
CA LEU A 89 -15.58 -1.92 2.90
C LEU A 89 -15.45 -0.60 2.14
N VAL A 90 -15.75 0.49 2.83
CA VAL A 90 -15.71 1.84 2.25
C VAL A 90 -14.93 2.74 3.21
N LEU A 91 -14.13 3.65 2.66
CA LEU A 91 -13.45 4.64 3.49
C LEU A 91 -14.49 5.57 4.10
N ALA A 92 -14.38 5.80 5.42
CA ALA A 92 -15.11 6.89 6.06
C ALA A 92 -14.50 8.22 5.63
N ALA A 93 -15.19 9.34 5.87
CA ALA A 93 -14.69 10.66 5.50
C ALA A 93 -13.31 10.94 6.11
N SER A 94 -13.10 10.55 7.38
CA SER A 94 -11.80 10.68 8.04
C SER A 94 -10.73 9.79 7.40
N GLY A 95 -11.11 8.62 6.90
CA GLY A 95 -10.22 7.72 6.18
C GLY A 95 -9.79 8.31 4.83
N GLU A 96 -10.72 8.96 4.13
CA GLU A 96 -10.41 9.64 2.87
C GLU A 96 -9.42 10.78 3.07
N VAL A 97 -9.63 11.61 4.10
CA VAL A 97 -8.71 12.69 4.44
C VAL A 97 -7.31 12.13 4.76
N LEU A 98 -7.26 11.06 5.52
CA LEU A 98 -6.00 10.42 5.90
C LEU A 98 -5.25 9.88 4.68
N ILE A 99 -5.96 9.25 3.75
CA ILE A 99 -5.34 8.75 2.52
C ILE A 99 -4.84 9.88 1.63
N GLU A 100 -5.54 11.01 1.55
CA GLU A 100 -5.05 12.19 0.84
C GLU A 100 -3.74 12.69 1.45
N GLN A 101 -3.65 12.78 2.78
CA GLN A 101 -2.45 13.18 3.48
C GLN A 101 -1.30 12.19 3.24
N PHE A 102 -1.60 10.89 3.30
CA PHE A 102 -0.63 9.84 2.99
C PHE A 102 -0.10 9.97 1.55
N ASN A 103 -0.99 10.15 0.59
CA ASN A 103 -0.63 10.28 -0.82
C ASN A 103 0.25 11.53 -1.05
N GLN A 104 -0.02 12.62 -0.33
CA GLN A 104 0.81 13.81 -0.43
C GLN A 104 2.22 13.57 0.11
N VAL A 105 2.34 12.90 1.25
CA VAL A 105 3.64 12.52 1.83
C VAL A 105 4.41 11.61 0.86
N GLU A 106 3.73 10.61 0.32
CA GLU A 106 4.33 9.69 -0.65
C GLU A 106 4.83 10.44 -1.89
N LYS A 107 4.01 11.34 -2.43
CA LYS A 107 4.39 12.16 -3.58
C LYS A 107 5.63 12.99 -3.27
N ASP A 108 5.66 13.67 -2.13
CA ASP A 108 6.78 14.53 -1.74
C ASP A 108 8.08 13.73 -1.61
N VAL A 109 8.00 12.54 -1.01
CA VAL A 109 9.17 11.66 -0.84
C VAL A 109 9.70 11.20 -2.20
N PHE A 110 8.82 10.74 -3.09
CA PHE A 110 9.24 10.23 -4.39
C PHE A 110 9.67 11.34 -5.34
N ASP A 111 9.07 12.53 -5.26
CA ASP A 111 9.55 13.70 -6.00
C ASP A 111 10.97 14.08 -5.55
N ALA A 112 11.23 14.08 -4.24
CA ALA A 112 12.55 14.36 -3.71
C ALA A 112 13.57 13.29 -4.17
N MET A 113 13.15 12.02 -4.18
CA MET A 113 14.00 10.92 -4.65
C MET A 113 14.40 11.09 -6.12
N ALA A 114 13.52 11.64 -6.94
CA ALA A 114 13.75 11.84 -8.36
C ALA A 114 14.51 13.14 -8.69
N THR A 115 14.86 13.95 -7.70
CA THR A 115 15.57 15.22 -7.91
C THR A 115 16.86 15.01 -8.72
N GLU A 116 17.10 15.86 -9.70
CA GLU A 116 18.27 15.85 -10.59
C GLU A 116 18.34 14.63 -11.54
N LEU A 117 17.23 13.89 -11.66
CA LEU A 117 17.12 12.81 -12.65
C LEU A 117 16.18 13.21 -13.78
N GLU A 118 16.55 12.84 -15.00
CA GLU A 118 15.73 13.09 -16.17
C GLU A 118 14.56 12.12 -16.23
N SER A 119 13.46 12.52 -16.86
CA SER A 119 12.28 11.67 -17.00
C SER A 119 12.59 10.34 -17.68
N GLU A 120 13.49 10.35 -18.68
CA GLU A 120 13.91 9.13 -19.37
C GLU A 120 14.65 8.16 -18.45
N GLN A 121 15.44 8.68 -17.50
CA GLN A 121 16.13 7.85 -16.49
C GLN A 121 15.13 7.20 -15.54
N ILE A 122 14.10 7.94 -15.14
CA ILE A 122 13.04 7.41 -14.28
C ILE A 122 12.25 6.31 -15.00
N GLU A 123 11.86 6.56 -16.26
CA GLU A 123 11.16 5.58 -17.09
C GLU A 123 12.00 4.30 -17.29
N GLU A 124 13.28 4.45 -17.55
CA GLU A 124 14.18 3.31 -17.70
C GLU A 124 14.28 2.51 -16.40
N PHE A 125 14.41 3.18 -15.26
CA PHE A 125 14.41 2.51 -13.95
C PHE A 125 13.14 1.70 -13.73
N ILE A 126 11.97 2.28 -14.05
CA ILE A 126 10.68 1.59 -13.91
C ILE A 126 10.65 0.32 -14.79
N LYS A 127 11.11 0.42 -16.04
CA LYS A 127 11.20 -0.73 -16.95
C LYS A 127 12.12 -1.83 -16.41
N ILE A 128 13.26 -1.43 -15.84
CA ILE A 128 14.22 -2.36 -15.26
C ILE A 128 13.61 -3.08 -14.07
N THR A 129 12.91 -2.36 -13.18
CA THR A 129 12.25 -2.99 -12.02
C THR A 129 11.18 -3.99 -12.44
N GLN A 130 10.43 -3.69 -13.49
CA GLN A 130 9.44 -4.62 -14.05
C GLN A 130 10.09 -5.88 -14.61
N LYS A 131 11.25 -5.72 -15.26
CA LYS A 131 12.02 -6.86 -15.79
C LYS A 131 12.55 -7.73 -14.65
N PHE A 132 13.05 -7.13 -13.57
CA PHE A 132 13.45 -7.87 -12.37
C PHE A 132 12.31 -8.72 -11.83
N LYS A 133 11.12 -8.14 -11.69
CA LYS A 133 9.94 -8.85 -11.22
C LYS A 133 9.59 -10.02 -12.12
N THR A 134 9.51 -9.77 -13.42
CA THR A 134 9.17 -10.81 -14.40
C THR A 134 10.17 -11.98 -14.33
N ASN A 135 11.45 -11.68 -14.23
CA ASN A 135 12.50 -12.70 -14.15
C ASN A 135 12.34 -13.57 -12.90
N LEU A 136 12.03 -12.94 -11.75
CA LEU A 136 11.82 -13.67 -10.50
C LEU A 136 10.57 -14.54 -10.57
N ASP A 137 9.47 -13.98 -11.07
CA ASP A 137 8.19 -14.72 -11.20
C ASP A 137 8.34 -15.92 -12.15
N THR A 138 9.10 -15.76 -13.25
CA THR A 138 9.33 -16.82 -14.22
C THR A 138 10.23 -17.92 -13.65
N THR A 139 11.29 -17.54 -12.94
CA THR A 139 12.30 -18.50 -12.46
C THR A 139 11.83 -19.27 -11.23
N PHE A 140 11.14 -18.60 -10.31
CA PHE A 140 10.82 -19.18 -8.99
C PHE A 140 9.34 -19.49 -8.79
N LYS A 141 8.50 -19.39 -9.79
CA LYS A 141 7.06 -19.68 -9.76
C LYS A 141 6.49 -19.67 -8.34
N HIS A 142 6.01 -18.51 -7.88
CA HIS A 142 5.34 -18.42 -6.59
C HIS A 142 4.12 -19.34 -6.60
N LYS A 143 4.12 -20.37 -5.76
CA LYS A 143 2.94 -21.21 -5.54
C LYS A 143 1.93 -20.39 -4.73
N ASP A 144 0.76 -20.24 -5.27
CA ASP A 144 -0.39 -19.67 -4.56
C ASP A 144 -0.77 -20.54 -3.36
#